data_1b442f5b7f42c8709e0a06714d7d00a7
#
_entry.id   1b442f5b7f42c8709e0a06714d7d00a7
#
_cell.length_a   1.000
_cell.length_b   1.000
_cell.length_c   1.000
_cell.angle_alpha   90.00
_cell.angle_beta   90.00
_cell.angle_gamma   90.00
#
_symmetry.space_group_name_H-M   'P 1'
#
loop_
_entity.id
_entity.type
_entity.pdbx_description
1 polymer ?
#
loop_
_entity_poly.entity_id
_entity_poly.type
_entity_poly.pdbx_seq_one_letter_code
_entity_poly.pdbx_strand_id
1 'polypeptide(L)'
;MVTEMPLNVRNQYPFQAHYLKVNXRIMHYLDEGDGEPILLLHGNPTWTFLYRKFIPILVEAGYRVVSPDLIGLGMSEKPCNDYYNSLLHHTSNLDQLVTKLGLKNVTLVMQDWAGPIGLGYAIRRRENVKAMLLMSTWAWTDVSPFHSSIFPWRMMHAPVVGPYFLQRRNALTERGLWLSVVNRERMTDEVIDGYRFHMQSYDERGAFLRFPRMIPLGEQNKENTGYDIIKQIEEQLPGLDIPALIIWGEPDDVFPKEWAQRFYEILPRAEKPIYVKAKHFIQEDEPEFICQELIRFLRSL
;
A
#
# COMPACT_ATOMS: atom_id res chain seq x y z
N MET A 1 -8.46 -15.14 -20.05
CA MET A 1 -7.13 -15.70 -20.38
C MET A 1 -6.10 -15.06 -19.48
N VAL A 2 -5.24 -15.86 -18.87
CA VAL A 2 -4.13 -15.31 -18.09
C VAL A 2 -3.10 -14.79 -19.10
N THR A 3 -2.92 -13.49 -19.15
CA THR A 3 -1.92 -12.88 -20.03
C THR A 3 -0.53 -13.31 -19.56
N GLU A 4 0.24 -13.91 -20.45
CA GLU A 4 1.59 -14.31 -20.10
C GLU A 4 2.45 -13.08 -19.81
N MET A 5 3.19 -13.16 -18.70
CA MET A 5 4.05 -12.04 -18.27
C MET A 5 5.20 -11.83 -19.27
N PRO A 6 5.35 -10.62 -19.81
CA PRO A 6 6.47 -10.33 -20.74
C PRO A 6 7.82 -10.61 -20.09
N LEU A 7 8.80 -10.98 -20.89
CA LEU A 7 10.12 -11.36 -20.39
C LEU A 7 10.80 -10.23 -19.60
N ASN A 8 10.68 -8.98 -20.07
CA ASN A 8 11.26 -7.83 -19.37
C ASN A 8 10.65 -7.61 -17.98
N VAL A 9 9.37 -7.94 -17.80
CA VAL A 9 8.71 -7.87 -16.49
C VAL A 9 9.11 -9.06 -15.63
N ARG A 10 9.10 -10.28 -16.23
CA ARG A 10 9.45 -11.51 -15.52
C ARG A 10 10.87 -11.45 -14.96
N ASN A 11 11.80 -10.86 -15.70
CA ASN A 11 13.19 -10.73 -15.25
C ASN A 11 13.32 -9.89 -13.98
N GLN A 12 12.40 -8.94 -13.77
CA GLN A 12 12.38 -8.10 -12.57
C GLN A 12 11.48 -8.69 -11.47
N TYR A 13 10.66 -9.70 -11.81
CA TYR A 13 9.62 -10.20 -10.92
C TYR A 13 9.58 -11.73 -11.02
N PRO A 14 10.69 -12.39 -10.62
CA PRO A 14 10.83 -13.85 -10.77
C PRO A 14 10.22 -14.61 -9.59
N PHE A 15 8.99 -14.29 -9.23
CA PHE A 15 8.31 -14.87 -8.08
C PHE A 15 7.17 -15.78 -8.53
N GLN A 16 6.87 -16.80 -7.72
CA GLN A 16 5.78 -17.70 -8.01
C GLN A 16 4.44 -17.06 -7.59
N ALA A 17 3.50 -17.04 -8.51
CA ALA A 17 2.17 -16.51 -8.24
C ALA A 17 1.34 -17.54 -7.46
N HIS A 18 0.68 -17.10 -6.40
CA HIS A 18 -0.27 -17.88 -5.63
C HIS A 18 -1.63 -17.19 -5.63
N TYR A 19 -2.69 -17.96 -5.48
CA TYR A 19 -4.05 -17.43 -5.50
C TYR A 19 -4.86 -18.07 -4.40
N LEU A 20 -5.71 -17.28 -3.73
CA LEU A 20 -6.69 -17.82 -2.80
C LEU A 20 -7.97 -16.98 -2.85
N LYS A 21 -9.08 -17.57 -2.40
CA LYS A 21 -10.37 -16.90 -2.41
C LYS A 21 -10.58 -16.16 -1.09
N VAL A 22 -10.84 -14.85 -1.19
CA VAL A 22 -11.19 -14.00 -0.04
C VAL A 22 -12.52 -13.31 -0.34
N ASN A 23 -13.50 -13.48 0.50
CA ASN A 23 -14.83 -12.86 0.32
C ASN A 23 -15.36 -12.97 -1.13
N UNK A 24 -15.01 -14.08 -1.75
CA UNK A 24 -15.46 -14.30 -2.89
C UNK A 24 -14.73 -13.93 -3.92
N ARG A 25 -13.77 -13.38 -3.78
CA ARG A 25 -12.92 -12.87 -4.86
C ARG A 25 -11.59 -13.61 -4.89
N ILE A 26 -10.97 -13.68 -6.06
CA ILE A 26 -9.65 -14.33 -6.20
C ILE A 26 -8.58 -13.27 -5.94
N MET A 27 -7.78 -13.50 -4.91
CA MET A 27 -6.66 -12.64 -4.54
C MET A 27 -5.35 -13.32 -4.93
N HIS A 28 -4.52 -12.60 -5.66
CA HIS A 28 -3.14 -12.98 -5.94
C HIS A 28 -2.27 -12.61 -4.75
N TYR A 29 -1.28 -13.44 -4.46
CA TYR A 29 -0.26 -13.10 -3.45
C TYR A 29 1.05 -13.80 -3.75
N LEU A 30 2.13 -13.23 -3.24
CA LEU A 30 3.46 -13.85 -3.20
C LEU A 30 3.69 -14.43 -1.81
N ASP A 31 4.46 -15.53 -1.72
CA ASP A 31 4.78 -16.20 -0.47
C ASP A 31 6.18 -16.83 -0.63
N GLU A 32 7.18 -16.11 -0.11
CA GLU A 32 8.59 -16.44 -0.35
C GLU A 32 9.33 -16.57 0.99
N GLY A 33 10.21 -17.56 1.06
CA GLY A 33 11.05 -17.78 2.23
C GLY A 33 10.34 -18.52 3.35
N ASP A 34 11.05 -18.69 4.46
CA ASP A 34 10.57 -19.34 5.67
C ASP A 34 10.98 -18.49 6.88
N GLY A 35 10.21 -18.55 7.96
CA GLY A 35 10.52 -17.79 9.17
C GLY A 35 9.35 -16.94 9.63
N GLU A 36 9.66 -15.91 10.41
CA GLU A 36 8.63 -15.01 10.89
C GLU A 36 8.01 -14.22 9.73
N PRO A 37 6.67 -14.12 9.68
CA PRO A 37 6.02 -13.53 8.50
C PRO A 37 6.06 -12.00 8.49
N ILE A 38 6.47 -11.45 7.35
CA ILE A 38 6.38 -10.03 7.03
C ILE A 38 5.35 -9.88 5.90
N LEU A 39 4.31 -9.09 6.14
CA LEU A 39 3.31 -8.76 5.12
C LEU A 39 3.67 -7.43 4.48
N LEU A 40 3.97 -7.47 3.17
CA LEU A 40 4.26 -6.27 2.39
C LEU A 40 2.98 -5.82 1.69
N LEU A 41 2.42 -4.72 2.16
CA LEU A 41 1.11 -4.22 1.71
C LEU A 41 1.30 -2.96 0.87
N HIS A 42 0.83 -3.01 -0.38
CA HIS A 42 0.92 -1.89 -1.33
C HIS A 42 -0.36 -1.04 -1.32
N GLY A 43 -0.33 0.08 -2.04
CA GLY A 43 -1.47 0.95 -2.22
C GLY A 43 -1.82 1.19 -3.68
N ASN A 44 -2.41 2.34 -3.97
CA ASN A 44 -2.84 2.73 -5.31
C ASN A 44 -1.77 3.62 -5.94
N PRO A 45 -1.36 3.43 -7.19
CA PRO A 45 -1.86 2.50 -8.23
C PRO A 45 -0.98 1.26 -8.42
N THR A 46 -0.33 0.82 -7.38
CA THR A 46 0.69 -0.22 -7.47
C THR A 46 0.13 -1.63 -7.26
N TRP A 47 1.02 -2.61 -7.25
CA TRP A 47 0.75 -4.00 -6.95
C TRP A 47 2.04 -4.60 -6.35
N THR A 48 2.10 -5.88 -6.10
CA THR A 48 3.26 -6.50 -5.43
C THR A 48 4.59 -6.24 -6.15
N PHE A 49 4.58 -5.83 -7.40
CA PHE A 49 5.77 -5.40 -8.15
C PHE A 49 6.52 -4.27 -7.40
N LEU A 50 5.82 -3.43 -6.65
CA LEU A 50 6.42 -2.36 -5.85
C LEU A 50 7.46 -2.90 -4.87
N TYR A 51 7.24 -4.13 -4.37
CA TYR A 51 8.09 -4.74 -3.34
C TYR A 51 9.12 -5.73 -3.91
N ARG A 52 9.27 -5.80 -5.25
CA ARG A 52 10.17 -6.79 -5.87
C ARG A 52 11.61 -6.72 -5.36
N LYS A 53 12.05 -5.53 -4.95
CA LYS A 53 13.41 -5.34 -4.43
C LYS A 53 13.51 -5.68 -2.93
N PHE A 54 12.41 -5.58 -2.18
CA PHE A 54 12.36 -5.93 -0.75
C PHE A 54 12.43 -7.43 -0.53
N ILE A 55 11.72 -8.19 -1.36
CA ILE A 55 11.50 -9.62 -1.13
C ILE A 55 12.81 -10.39 -0.99
N PRO A 56 13.77 -10.30 -1.95
CA PRO A 56 15.00 -11.08 -1.79
C PRO A 56 15.83 -10.67 -0.57
N ILE A 57 15.84 -9.39 -0.21
CA ILE A 57 16.61 -8.91 0.95
C ILE A 57 16.04 -9.51 2.25
N LEU A 58 14.71 -9.47 2.39
CA LEU A 58 14.06 -9.95 3.60
C LEU A 58 14.10 -11.47 3.70
N VAL A 59 13.96 -12.18 2.57
CA VAL A 59 14.08 -13.64 2.54
C VAL A 59 15.51 -14.07 2.90
N GLU A 60 16.52 -13.39 2.35
CA GLU A 60 17.93 -13.67 2.70
C GLU A 60 18.21 -13.44 4.19
N ALA A 61 17.50 -12.50 4.79
CA ALA A 61 17.62 -12.20 6.23
C ALA A 61 16.88 -13.22 7.13
N GLY A 62 16.19 -14.20 6.52
CA GLY A 62 15.54 -15.30 7.25
C GLY A 62 14.07 -15.10 7.56
N TYR A 63 13.38 -14.21 6.83
CA TYR A 63 11.96 -13.96 7.03
C TYR A 63 11.11 -14.64 5.94
N ARG A 64 9.88 -14.99 6.30
CA ARG A 64 8.86 -15.38 5.31
C ARG A 64 8.15 -14.10 4.86
N VAL A 65 8.13 -13.84 3.57
CA VAL A 65 7.54 -12.62 3.02
C VAL A 65 6.26 -12.99 2.29
N VAL A 66 5.14 -12.40 2.73
CA VAL A 66 3.84 -12.55 2.05
C VAL A 66 3.42 -11.17 1.54
N SER A 67 3.06 -11.09 0.27
CA SER A 67 2.66 -9.81 -0.34
C SER A 67 1.44 -10.04 -1.23
N PRO A 68 0.24 -9.60 -0.80
CA PRO A 68 -0.95 -9.71 -1.65
C PRO A 68 -1.10 -8.54 -2.59
N ASP A 69 -1.73 -8.78 -3.74
CA ASP A 69 -2.30 -7.71 -4.56
C ASP A 69 -3.70 -7.40 -4.04
N LEU A 70 -3.97 -6.15 -3.74
CA LEU A 70 -5.30 -5.71 -3.31
C LEU A 70 -6.34 -6.02 -4.40
N ILE A 71 -7.53 -6.47 -4.01
CA ILE A 71 -8.63 -6.69 -4.98
C ILE A 71 -8.84 -5.38 -5.76
N GLY A 72 -8.84 -5.49 -7.08
CA GLY A 72 -8.92 -4.35 -7.99
C GLY A 72 -7.58 -3.97 -8.60
N LEU A 73 -6.46 -4.51 -8.09
CA LEU A 73 -5.11 -4.14 -8.52
C LEU A 73 -4.28 -5.39 -8.85
N GLY A 74 -3.23 -5.20 -9.60
CA GLY A 74 -2.26 -6.25 -9.93
C GLY A 74 -2.89 -7.47 -10.57
N MET A 75 -2.49 -8.64 -10.09
CA MET A 75 -2.96 -9.93 -10.60
C MET A 75 -4.23 -10.42 -9.88
N SER A 76 -4.72 -9.67 -8.89
CA SER A 76 -5.98 -9.99 -8.22
C SER A 76 -7.19 -9.67 -9.11
N GLU A 77 -8.33 -10.27 -8.77
CA GLU A 77 -9.59 -10.02 -9.48
C GLU A 77 -9.96 -8.54 -9.45
N LYS A 78 -10.49 -8.04 -10.57
CA LYS A 78 -10.86 -6.62 -10.74
C LYS A 78 -12.37 -6.50 -10.90
N PRO A 79 -13.12 -6.41 -9.80
CA PRO A 79 -14.58 -6.27 -9.91
C PRO A 79 -14.96 -4.92 -10.51
N CYS A 80 -15.99 -4.92 -11.34
CA CYS A 80 -16.53 -3.69 -11.94
C CYS A 80 -17.37 -2.89 -10.94
N ASN A 81 -17.75 -3.52 -9.84
CA ASN A 81 -18.63 -2.91 -8.83
C ASN A 81 -17.83 -2.03 -7.87
N ASP A 82 -18.12 -0.73 -7.88
CA ASP A 82 -17.48 0.25 -7.01
C ASP A 82 -17.65 -0.07 -5.52
N TYR A 83 -18.81 -0.66 -5.16
CA TYR A 83 -19.08 -1.02 -3.77
C TYR A 83 -18.06 -2.01 -3.22
N TYR A 84 -17.63 -2.96 -4.07
CA TYR A 84 -16.66 -3.96 -3.61
C TYR A 84 -15.30 -3.36 -3.27
N ASN A 85 -14.89 -2.31 -3.97
CA ASN A 85 -13.61 -1.63 -3.71
C ASN A 85 -13.74 -0.65 -2.53
N SER A 86 -14.25 -1.14 -1.38
CA SER A 86 -14.40 -0.34 -0.16
C SER A 86 -13.34 -0.72 0.86
N LEU A 87 -12.98 0.21 1.74
CA LEU A 87 -11.99 -0.06 2.79
C LEU A 87 -12.42 -1.22 3.68
N LEU A 88 -13.72 -1.33 3.95
CA LEU A 88 -14.26 -2.46 4.72
C LEU A 88 -13.91 -3.80 4.07
N HIS A 89 -14.10 -3.89 2.74
CA HIS A 89 -13.77 -5.11 2.02
C HIS A 89 -12.28 -5.39 2.03
N HIS A 90 -11.44 -4.35 1.83
CA HIS A 90 -9.99 -4.54 1.82
C HIS A 90 -9.46 -5.02 3.18
N THR A 91 -9.94 -4.44 4.29
CA THR A 91 -9.52 -4.88 5.62
C THR A 91 -10.00 -6.31 5.91
N SER A 92 -11.21 -6.66 5.48
CA SER A 92 -11.74 -8.02 5.63
C SER A 92 -10.96 -9.02 4.77
N ASN A 93 -10.58 -8.61 3.56
CA ASN A 93 -9.78 -9.46 2.66
C ASN A 93 -8.42 -9.77 3.27
N LEU A 94 -7.78 -8.77 3.90
CA LEU A 94 -6.50 -8.97 4.57
C LEU A 94 -6.65 -9.94 5.76
N ASP A 95 -7.69 -9.78 6.56
CA ASP A 95 -7.97 -10.69 7.70
C ASP A 95 -8.15 -12.12 7.20
N GLN A 96 -8.87 -12.32 6.09
CA GLN A 96 -9.06 -13.66 5.52
C GLN A 96 -7.75 -14.23 4.96
N LEU A 97 -6.92 -13.41 4.32
CA LEU A 97 -5.61 -13.86 3.82
C LEU A 97 -4.77 -14.37 4.99
N VAL A 98 -4.60 -13.56 6.04
CA VAL A 98 -3.79 -13.92 7.20
C VAL A 98 -4.32 -15.20 7.86
N THR A 99 -5.64 -15.29 8.02
CA THR A 99 -6.28 -16.46 8.64
C THR A 99 -6.07 -17.73 7.81
N LYS A 100 -6.30 -17.65 6.50
CA LYS A 100 -6.23 -18.82 5.62
C LYS A 100 -4.79 -19.34 5.44
N LEU A 101 -3.82 -18.42 5.48
CA LEU A 101 -2.40 -18.80 5.42
C LEU A 101 -1.84 -19.19 6.80
N GLY A 102 -2.64 -19.07 7.85
CA GLY A 102 -2.23 -19.42 9.20
C GLY A 102 -1.11 -18.56 9.76
N LEU A 103 -1.01 -17.30 9.30
CA LEU A 103 0.10 -16.43 9.69
C LEU A 103 -0.07 -15.95 11.14
N LYS A 104 1.01 -16.02 11.91
CA LYS A 104 1.04 -15.63 13.32
C LYS A 104 2.16 -14.64 13.57
N ASN A 105 1.92 -13.71 14.48
CA ASN A 105 2.91 -12.70 14.88
C ASN A 105 3.44 -11.92 13.67
N VAL A 106 2.53 -11.42 12.84
CA VAL A 106 2.88 -10.80 11.56
C VAL A 106 3.48 -9.41 11.76
N THR A 107 4.49 -9.08 10.94
CA THR A 107 4.96 -7.71 10.80
C THR A 107 4.25 -7.08 9.59
N LEU A 108 3.62 -5.92 9.80
CA LEU A 108 2.91 -5.21 8.73
C LEU A 108 3.80 -4.12 8.15
N VAL A 109 4.05 -4.17 6.86
CA VAL A 109 4.79 -3.12 6.12
C VAL A 109 3.76 -2.39 5.26
N MET A 110 3.57 -1.11 5.52
CA MET A 110 2.43 -0.35 5.00
C MET A 110 2.85 0.95 4.34
N GLN A 111 2.30 1.19 3.13
CA GLN A 111 2.53 2.43 2.39
C GLN A 111 1.23 2.79 1.67
N ASP A 112 0.89 4.07 1.59
CA ASP A 112 -0.30 4.57 0.90
C ASP A 112 -1.58 3.93 1.50
N TRP A 113 -2.49 3.38 0.70
CA TRP A 113 -3.73 2.76 1.19
C TRP A 113 -3.48 1.57 2.11
N ALA A 114 -2.28 0.98 2.05
CA ALA A 114 -1.96 -0.10 2.99
C ALA A 114 -1.96 0.38 4.44
N GLY A 115 -1.76 1.67 4.71
CA GLY A 115 -1.87 2.21 6.07
C GLY A 115 -3.27 1.97 6.65
N PRO A 116 -4.32 2.57 6.09
CA PRO A 116 -5.69 2.31 6.58
C PRO A 116 -6.07 0.83 6.55
N ILE A 117 -5.63 0.06 5.54
CA ILE A 117 -5.97 -1.36 5.45
C ILE A 117 -5.27 -2.16 6.56
N GLY A 118 -3.96 -1.98 6.71
CA GLY A 118 -3.17 -2.71 7.71
C GLY A 118 -3.47 -2.27 9.13
N LEU A 119 -3.66 -0.96 9.37
CA LEU A 119 -4.06 -0.47 10.68
C LEU A 119 -5.47 -0.95 11.04
N GLY A 120 -6.38 -1.01 10.06
CA GLY A 120 -7.70 -1.59 10.27
C GLY A 120 -7.64 -3.06 10.69
N TYR A 121 -6.66 -3.81 10.16
CA TYR A 121 -6.38 -5.16 10.63
C TYR A 121 -5.79 -5.13 12.05
N ALA A 122 -4.79 -4.27 12.26
CA ALA A 122 -4.06 -4.24 13.54
C ALA A 122 -4.95 -3.91 14.75
N ILE A 123 -5.90 -2.97 14.60
CA ILE A 123 -6.79 -2.63 15.72
C ILE A 123 -7.72 -3.79 16.08
N ARG A 124 -8.03 -4.67 15.13
CA ARG A 124 -8.92 -5.82 15.36
C ARG A 124 -8.20 -7.10 15.77
N ARG A 125 -6.94 -7.24 15.38
CA ARG A 125 -6.12 -8.43 15.59
C ARG A 125 -4.78 -8.08 16.25
N ARG A 126 -4.79 -7.15 17.20
CA ARG A 126 -3.55 -6.65 17.81
C ARG A 126 -2.67 -7.76 18.38
N GLU A 127 -3.31 -8.83 18.86
CA GLU A 127 -2.61 -9.98 19.43
C GLU A 127 -1.83 -10.78 18.36
N ASN A 128 -2.13 -10.56 17.08
CA ASN A 128 -1.46 -11.24 15.98
C ASN A 128 -0.46 -10.35 15.23
N VAL A 129 -0.22 -9.11 15.70
CA VAL A 129 0.71 -8.19 15.05
C VAL A 129 1.93 -7.99 15.94
N LYS A 130 3.09 -8.43 15.45
CA LYS A 130 4.36 -8.31 16.17
C LYS A 130 4.91 -6.89 16.08
N ALA A 131 4.85 -6.28 14.89
CA ALA A 131 5.47 -4.99 14.64
C ALA A 131 4.86 -4.35 13.38
N MET A 132 5.11 -3.04 13.21
CA MET A 132 4.63 -2.28 12.05
C MET A 132 5.75 -1.42 11.47
N LEU A 133 5.78 -1.30 10.13
CA LEU A 133 6.54 -0.27 9.43
C LEU A 133 5.54 0.62 8.69
N LEU A 134 5.59 1.92 8.98
CA LEU A 134 4.74 2.93 8.36
C LEU A 134 5.57 3.81 7.43
N MET A 135 5.16 3.90 6.16
CA MET A 135 5.82 4.70 5.13
C MET A 135 4.76 5.45 4.33
N SER A 136 4.89 6.76 4.19
CA SER A 136 4.05 7.57 3.28
C SER A 136 2.58 7.11 3.26
N THR A 137 1.89 7.28 4.40
CA THR A 137 0.51 6.84 4.59
C THR A 137 -0.21 7.77 5.57
N TRP A 138 -1.44 7.41 5.95
CA TRP A 138 -2.24 8.22 6.88
C TRP A 138 -3.22 7.34 7.65
N ALA A 139 -3.85 7.97 8.68
CA ALA A 139 -4.87 7.29 9.48
C ALA A 139 -5.88 8.31 10.04
N TRP A 140 -6.13 9.39 9.30
CA TRP A 140 -6.97 10.50 9.77
C TRP A 140 -8.26 10.60 8.95
N THR A 141 -9.35 11.01 9.62
CA THR A 141 -10.66 11.16 8.96
C THR A 141 -10.75 12.43 8.13
N ASP A 142 -9.82 13.37 8.28
CA ASP A 142 -9.83 14.58 7.49
C ASP A 142 -8.43 14.94 6.99
N VAL A 143 -8.21 14.70 5.69
CA VAL A 143 -6.97 15.08 5.02
C VAL A 143 -7.16 16.34 4.16
N SER A 144 -8.34 16.98 4.23
CA SER A 144 -8.67 18.14 3.38
C SER A 144 -7.71 19.32 3.56
N PRO A 145 -7.20 19.63 4.77
CA PRO A 145 -6.24 20.73 4.90
C PRO A 145 -5.02 20.58 3.99
N PHE A 146 -4.65 19.35 3.65
CA PHE A 146 -3.54 19.08 2.73
C PHE A 146 -4.07 18.84 1.31
N HIS A 147 -4.98 17.88 1.12
CA HIS A 147 -5.36 17.43 -0.21
C HIS A 147 -6.23 18.41 -0.99
N SER A 148 -7.06 19.20 -0.32
CA SER A 148 -7.95 20.14 -1.01
C SER A 148 -7.19 21.25 -1.74
N SER A 149 -5.95 21.53 -1.34
CA SER A 149 -5.10 22.53 -1.97
C SER A 149 -4.36 21.99 -3.20
N ILE A 150 -4.36 20.68 -3.41
CA ILE A 150 -3.59 20.05 -4.46
C ILE A 150 -4.47 19.81 -5.69
N PHE A 151 -4.13 20.47 -6.80
CA PHE A 151 -4.92 20.43 -8.03
C PHE A 151 -5.17 19.00 -8.54
N PRO A 152 -4.17 18.07 -8.59
CA PRO A 152 -4.45 16.71 -9.07
C PRO A 152 -5.55 15.99 -8.27
N TRP A 153 -5.65 16.17 -6.95
CA TRP A 153 -6.69 15.56 -6.15
C TRP A 153 -8.08 16.03 -6.57
N ARG A 154 -8.21 17.34 -6.85
CA ARG A 154 -9.49 17.91 -7.30
C ARG A 154 -9.89 17.30 -8.66
N MET A 155 -8.92 17.11 -9.55
CA MET A 155 -9.17 16.48 -10.85
C MET A 155 -9.67 15.04 -10.70
N MET A 156 -9.10 14.28 -9.77
CA MET A 156 -9.48 12.88 -9.56
C MET A 156 -10.93 12.73 -9.13
N HIS A 157 -11.46 13.73 -8.39
CA HIS A 157 -12.86 13.72 -7.93
C HIS A 157 -13.85 14.20 -8.99
N ALA A 158 -13.40 14.90 -10.03
CA ALA A 158 -14.28 15.43 -11.05
C ALA A 158 -14.94 14.29 -11.87
N PRO A 159 -16.26 14.39 -12.15
CA PRO A 159 -17.01 13.28 -12.74
C PRO A 159 -16.50 12.78 -14.10
N VAL A 160 -16.04 13.68 -14.95
CA VAL A 160 -15.57 13.35 -16.30
C VAL A 160 -14.04 13.32 -16.37
N VAL A 161 -13.42 14.30 -15.73
CA VAL A 161 -11.98 14.50 -15.78
C VAL A 161 -11.24 13.36 -15.08
N GLY A 162 -11.74 12.92 -13.92
CA GLY A 162 -11.13 11.81 -13.18
C GLY A 162 -11.06 10.53 -14.02
N PRO A 163 -12.18 10.00 -14.50
CA PRO A 163 -12.15 8.79 -15.35
C PRO A 163 -11.27 8.96 -16.58
N TYR A 164 -11.29 10.14 -17.22
CA TYR A 164 -10.44 10.38 -18.40
C TYR A 164 -8.96 10.22 -18.07
N PHE A 165 -8.48 10.90 -17.03
CA PHE A 165 -7.04 10.85 -16.71
C PHE A 165 -6.64 9.53 -16.06
N LEU A 166 -7.43 9.02 -15.11
CA LEU A 166 -7.02 7.84 -14.32
C LEU A 166 -7.26 6.54 -15.08
N GLN A 167 -8.41 6.39 -15.70
CA GLN A 167 -8.76 5.13 -16.38
C GLN A 167 -8.38 5.15 -17.87
N ARG A 168 -8.75 6.22 -18.61
CA ARG A 168 -8.50 6.25 -20.06
C ARG A 168 -7.04 6.49 -20.38
N ARG A 169 -6.39 7.46 -19.71
CA ARG A 169 -4.99 7.85 -19.99
C ARG A 169 -3.98 7.15 -19.08
N ASN A 170 -4.42 6.39 -18.08
CA ASN A 170 -3.54 5.68 -17.15
C ASN A 170 -2.52 6.62 -16.48
N ALA A 171 -2.93 7.85 -16.17
CA ALA A 171 -2.01 8.90 -15.76
C ALA A 171 -1.20 8.56 -14.49
N LEU A 172 -1.77 7.78 -13.57
CA LEU A 172 -1.05 7.39 -12.36
C LEU A 172 0.17 6.52 -12.68
N THR A 173 0.02 5.55 -13.58
CA THR A 173 1.15 4.70 -13.97
C THR A 173 2.10 5.43 -14.90
N GLU A 174 1.57 6.11 -15.92
CA GLU A 174 2.38 6.69 -16.99
C GLU A 174 3.19 7.91 -16.55
N ARG A 175 2.66 8.66 -15.57
CA ARG A 175 3.30 9.90 -15.09
C ARG A 175 3.45 9.96 -13.58
N GLY A 176 2.43 9.50 -12.85
CA GLY A 176 2.41 9.61 -11.38
C GLY A 176 3.59 8.92 -10.74
N LEU A 177 3.86 7.68 -11.14
CA LEU A 177 5.00 6.91 -10.60
C LEU A 177 6.32 7.64 -10.83
N TRP A 178 6.55 8.10 -12.08
CA TRP A 178 7.79 8.79 -12.44
C TRP A 178 7.95 10.12 -11.71
N LEU A 179 6.85 10.86 -11.49
CA LEU A 179 6.89 12.15 -10.79
C LEU A 179 7.13 11.98 -9.28
N SER A 180 6.69 10.87 -8.72
CA SER A 180 6.69 10.66 -7.26
C SER A 180 7.82 9.75 -6.80
N VAL A 181 8.98 9.81 -7.50
CA VAL A 181 10.27 9.27 -7.08
C VAL A 181 11.33 10.34 -7.23
N VAL A 182 12.40 10.24 -6.43
CA VAL A 182 13.59 11.11 -6.56
C VAL A 182 14.50 10.56 -7.66
N ASN A 183 14.74 9.25 -7.64
CA ASN A 183 15.67 8.59 -8.57
C ASN A 183 14.94 8.21 -9.86
N ARG A 184 14.62 9.23 -10.66
CA ARG A 184 13.81 9.05 -11.88
C ARG A 184 14.47 8.16 -12.92
N GLU A 185 15.80 8.10 -12.93
CA GLU A 185 16.56 7.23 -13.84
C GLU A 185 16.32 5.75 -13.55
N ARG A 186 15.84 5.41 -12.36
CA ARG A 186 15.46 4.04 -12.02
C ARG A 186 14.09 3.65 -12.58
N MET A 187 13.29 4.65 -13.00
CA MET A 187 11.95 4.41 -13.55
C MET A 187 12.04 4.25 -15.08
N THR A 188 12.75 3.21 -15.49
CA THR A 188 12.94 2.89 -16.92
C THR A 188 11.63 2.40 -17.53
N ASP A 189 11.58 2.30 -18.86
CA ASP A 189 10.41 1.78 -19.56
C ASP A 189 10.07 0.36 -19.08
N GLU A 190 11.09 -0.46 -18.80
CA GLU A 190 10.87 -1.83 -18.30
C GLU A 190 10.20 -1.83 -16.91
N VAL A 191 10.56 -0.88 -16.04
CA VAL A 191 9.93 -0.73 -14.72
C VAL A 191 8.47 -0.29 -14.89
N ILE A 192 8.23 0.70 -15.76
CA ILE A 192 6.86 1.18 -16.03
C ILE A 192 6.03 0.05 -16.66
N ASP A 193 6.62 -0.77 -17.53
CA ASP A 193 5.93 -1.96 -18.09
C ASP A 193 5.50 -2.93 -16.97
N GLY A 194 6.33 -3.10 -15.95
CA GLY A 194 5.98 -3.91 -14.80
C GLY A 194 4.73 -3.39 -14.08
N TYR A 195 4.65 -2.07 -13.90
CA TYR A 195 3.48 -1.46 -13.27
C TYR A 195 2.25 -1.50 -14.18
N ARG A 196 2.41 -1.44 -15.51
CA ARG A 196 1.31 -1.50 -16.48
C ARG A 196 0.72 -2.90 -16.61
N PHE A 197 1.47 -3.94 -16.30
CA PHE A 197 1.26 -5.30 -16.81
C PHE A 197 -0.18 -5.78 -16.66
N HIS A 198 -0.79 -5.60 -15.51
CA HIS A 198 -2.14 -6.09 -15.25
C HIS A 198 -3.19 -4.98 -15.20
N MET A 199 -2.88 -3.80 -15.73
CA MET A 199 -3.77 -2.62 -15.69
C MET A 199 -3.84 -1.98 -17.08
N GLN A 200 -4.11 -2.80 -18.12
CA GLN A 200 -3.98 -2.38 -19.51
C GLN A 200 -5.24 -1.76 -20.09
N SER A 201 -6.41 -2.10 -19.56
CA SER A 201 -7.67 -1.60 -20.11
C SER A 201 -8.33 -0.57 -19.19
N TYR A 202 -9.29 0.16 -19.74
CA TYR A 202 -10.09 1.15 -18.99
C TYR A 202 -10.75 0.49 -17.76
N ASP A 203 -11.37 -0.67 -18.00
CA ASP A 203 -12.12 -1.36 -16.94
C ASP A 203 -11.20 -1.90 -15.84
N GLU A 204 -10.02 -2.39 -16.23
CA GLU A 204 -9.04 -2.88 -15.24
C GLU A 204 -8.55 -1.78 -14.30
N ARG A 205 -8.61 -0.51 -14.73
CA ARG A 205 -8.16 0.63 -13.94
C ARG A 205 -9.26 1.27 -13.10
N GLY A 206 -10.36 0.54 -12.84
CA GLY A 206 -11.43 1.04 -11.97
C GLY A 206 -10.95 1.44 -10.58
N ALA A 207 -10.05 0.64 -10.01
CA ALA A 207 -9.49 0.91 -8.68
C ALA A 207 -8.68 2.21 -8.63
N PHE A 208 -8.01 2.59 -9.74
CA PHE A 208 -7.24 3.84 -9.82
C PHE A 208 -8.13 5.06 -9.57
N LEU A 209 -9.39 4.98 -9.97
CA LEU A 209 -10.37 6.03 -9.74
C LEU A 209 -11.01 5.90 -8.35
N ARG A 210 -11.31 4.67 -7.95
CA ARG A 210 -12.04 4.41 -6.70
C ARG A 210 -11.23 4.79 -5.46
N PHE A 211 -9.95 4.40 -5.42
CA PHE A 211 -9.12 4.66 -4.24
C PHE A 211 -9.04 6.16 -3.90
N PRO A 212 -8.67 7.06 -4.82
CA PRO A 212 -8.65 8.49 -4.48
C PRO A 212 -10.00 9.02 -4.00
N ARG A 213 -11.09 8.49 -4.54
CA ARG A 213 -12.45 8.94 -4.18
C ARG A 213 -12.90 8.47 -2.81
N MET A 214 -12.22 7.46 -2.23
CA MET A 214 -12.49 6.99 -0.87
C MET A 214 -11.71 7.78 0.20
N ILE A 215 -10.81 8.68 -0.19
CA ILE A 215 -10.01 9.45 0.77
C ILE A 215 -10.94 10.33 1.60
N PRO A 216 -10.84 10.30 2.94
CA PRO A 216 -11.77 11.05 3.78
C PRO A 216 -11.44 12.55 3.81
N LEU A 217 -12.44 13.37 3.61
CA LEU A 217 -12.34 14.82 3.63
C LEU A 217 -13.19 15.40 4.78
N GLY A 218 -13.14 14.74 5.93
CA GLY A 218 -13.91 15.12 7.10
C GLY A 218 -15.40 14.90 6.88
N GLU A 219 -16.22 15.77 7.43
CA GLU A 219 -17.69 15.68 7.32
C GLU A 219 -18.19 15.89 5.89
N GLN A 220 -17.36 16.45 5.01
CA GLN A 220 -17.78 16.75 3.64
C GLN A 220 -18.07 15.51 2.81
N ASN A 221 -17.41 14.39 3.12
CA ASN A 221 -17.66 13.13 2.41
C ASN A 221 -17.70 11.92 3.38
N LYS A 222 -18.32 12.11 4.54
CA LYS A 222 -18.40 11.06 5.56
C LYS A 222 -19.16 9.81 5.08
N GLU A 223 -19.93 9.95 4.02
CA GLU A 223 -20.60 8.80 3.39
C GLU A 223 -19.65 7.94 2.54
N ASN A 224 -18.42 8.39 2.41
CA ASN A 224 -17.34 7.61 1.82
C ASN A 224 -17.19 6.29 2.59
N THR A 225 -17.09 5.19 1.87
CA THR A 225 -17.05 3.85 2.47
C THR A 225 -15.78 3.58 3.30
N GLY A 226 -14.81 4.50 3.29
CA GLY A 226 -13.61 4.40 4.13
C GLY A 226 -13.72 5.15 5.46
N TYR A 227 -14.66 6.09 5.58
CA TYR A 227 -14.68 7.04 6.71
C TYR A 227 -14.80 6.36 8.06
N ASP A 228 -15.80 5.48 8.22
CA ASP A 228 -16.07 4.87 9.54
C ASP A 228 -14.91 4.01 10.03
N ILE A 229 -14.24 3.30 9.13
CA ILE A 229 -13.10 2.47 9.49
C ILE A 229 -11.91 3.34 9.86
N ILE A 230 -11.66 4.39 9.08
CA ILE A 230 -10.55 5.32 9.38
C ILE A 230 -10.80 6.03 10.72
N LYS A 231 -12.06 6.37 11.02
CA LYS A 231 -12.42 6.96 12.31
C LYS A 231 -12.10 6.00 13.46
N GLN A 232 -12.48 4.72 13.32
CA GLN A 232 -12.14 3.71 14.33
C GLN A 232 -10.62 3.59 14.51
N ILE A 233 -9.87 3.62 13.40
CA ILE A 233 -8.41 3.57 13.46
C ILE A 233 -7.89 4.79 14.22
N GLU A 234 -8.29 6.00 13.79
CA GLU A 234 -7.83 7.26 14.39
C GLU A 234 -8.07 7.29 15.89
N GLU A 235 -9.25 6.84 16.34
CA GLU A 235 -9.62 6.79 17.76
C GLU A 235 -8.82 5.77 18.55
N GLN A 236 -8.38 4.67 17.93
CA GLN A 236 -7.71 3.58 18.63
C GLN A 236 -6.17 3.63 18.55
N LEU A 237 -5.60 4.48 17.68
CA LEU A 237 -4.15 4.60 17.56
C LEU A 237 -3.45 4.88 18.90
N PRO A 238 -3.96 5.78 19.78
CA PRO A 238 -3.27 6.04 21.05
C PRO A 238 -3.16 4.83 21.97
N GLY A 239 -4.03 3.84 21.79
CA GLY A 239 -4.01 2.60 22.58
C GLY A 239 -3.39 1.41 21.84
N LEU A 240 -2.85 1.62 20.66
CA LEU A 240 -2.30 0.52 19.85
C LEU A 240 -0.86 0.23 20.28
N ASP A 241 -0.71 -0.66 21.25
CA ASP A 241 0.56 -1.00 21.89
C ASP A 241 1.34 -2.03 21.06
N ILE A 242 1.73 -1.62 19.84
CA ILE A 242 2.49 -2.44 18.89
C ILE A 242 3.75 -1.66 18.51
N PRO A 243 4.95 -2.29 18.57
CA PRO A 243 6.18 -1.60 18.13
C PRO A 243 6.06 -1.11 16.69
N ALA A 244 6.46 0.13 16.45
CA ALA A 244 6.31 0.74 15.12
C ALA A 244 7.59 1.47 14.70
N LEU A 245 8.05 1.14 13.50
CA LEU A 245 9.11 1.85 12.79
C LEU A 245 8.44 2.79 11.80
N ILE A 246 8.95 4.02 11.68
CA ILE A 246 8.39 5.02 10.75
C ILE A 246 9.54 5.50 9.86
N ILE A 247 9.39 5.30 8.53
CA ILE A 247 10.37 5.78 7.55
C ILE A 247 9.61 6.60 6.49
N TRP A 248 10.07 7.81 6.23
CA TRP A 248 9.33 8.75 5.37
C TRP A 248 10.25 9.42 4.38
N GLY A 249 9.71 9.65 3.19
CA GLY A 249 10.43 10.39 2.16
C GLY A 249 10.44 11.90 2.44
N GLU A 250 11.53 12.52 2.11
CA GLU A 250 11.64 13.99 2.12
C GLU A 250 12.36 14.41 0.85
N PRO A 251 11.65 15.04 -0.09
CA PRO A 251 10.26 15.54 -0.04
C PRO A 251 9.23 14.51 -0.54
N ASP A 252 8.28 14.13 0.29
CA ASP A 252 7.13 13.34 -0.15
C ASP A 252 6.09 14.31 -0.74
N ASP A 253 5.68 14.07 -1.96
CA ASP A 253 4.77 14.97 -2.70
C ASP A 253 3.29 14.54 -2.63
N VAL A 254 3.00 13.47 -1.88
CA VAL A 254 1.62 12.97 -1.70
C VAL A 254 1.17 13.12 -0.24
N PHE A 255 2.02 12.73 0.72
CA PHE A 255 1.70 12.83 2.15
C PHE A 255 2.83 13.56 2.88
N PRO A 256 2.49 14.66 3.59
CA PRO A 256 3.52 15.51 4.19
C PRO A 256 4.27 14.80 5.31
N LYS A 257 5.55 15.14 5.47
CA LYS A 257 6.41 14.52 6.49
C LYS A 257 5.90 14.75 7.92
N GLU A 258 5.09 15.78 8.11
CA GLU A 258 4.46 16.06 9.40
C GLU A 258 3.56 14.91 9.86
N TRP A 259 3.08 14.08 8.91
CA TRP A 259 2.28 12.90 9.26
C TRP A 259 3.14 11.79 9.87
N ALA A 260 4.41 11.69 9.50
CA ALA A 260 5.34 10.79 10.19
C ALA A 260 5.50 11.21 11.66
N GLN A 261 5.66 12.52 11.89
CA GLN A 261 5.75 13.06 13.24
C GLN A 261 4.45 12.81 14.02
N ARG A 262 3.30 13.01 13.36
CA ARG A 262 1.99 12.76 13.99
C ARG A 262 1.84 11.29 14.43
N PHE A 263 2.24 10.32 13.58
CA PHE A 263 2.25 8.91 13.96
C PHE A 263 3.14 8.67 15.19
N TYR A 264 4.32 9.25 15.20
CA TYR A 264 5.27 9.10 16.32
C TYR A 264 4.67 9.62 17.63
N GLU A 265 3.97 10.75 17.57
CA GLU A 265 3.35 11.36 18.75
C GLU A 265 2.16 10.58 19.29
N ILE A 266 1.46 9.83 18.42
CA ILE A 266 0.23 9.13 18.78
C ILE A 266 0.50 7.68 19.19
N LEU A 267 1.40 6.99 18.48
CA LEU A 267 1.66 5.55 18.71
C LEU A 267 2.58 5.36 19.89
N PRO A 268 2.11 4.64 20.95
CA PRO A 268 2.89 4.58 22.21
C PRO A 268 4.26 3.88 22.09
N ARG A 269 4.46 3.04 21.08
CA ARG A 269 5.73 2.31 20.90
C ARG A 269 6.38 2.58 19.54
N ALA A 270 6.19 3.78 19.01
CA ALA A 270 6.84 4.15 17.76
C ALA A 270 8.30 4.61 18.01
N GLU A 271 9.22 4.19 17.16
CA GLU A 271 10.54 4.79 17.10
C GLU A 271 10.46 6.16 16.42
N LYS A 272 11.41 7.03 16.74
CA LYS A 272 11.51 8.35 16.12
C LYS A 272 11.60 8.20 14.59
N PRO A 273 10.84 8.98 13.82
CA PRO A 273 10.84 8.85 12.36
C PRO A 273 12.24 9.01 11.74
N ILE A 274 12.50 8.18 10.76
CA ILE A 274 13.69 8.26 9.91
C ILE A 274 13.27 8.91 8.58
N TYR A 275 13.93 9.99 8.19
CA TYR A 275 13.66 10.66 6.93
C TYR A 275 14.74 10.32 5.92
N VAL A 276 14.32 9.98 4.70
CA VAL A 276 15.23 9.57 3.62
C VAL A 276 14.97 10.42 2.37
N LYS A 277 15.97 10.49 1.49
CA LYS A 277 15.85 11.25 0.24
C LYS A 277 14.99 10.47 -0.75
N ALA A 278 13.68 10.56 -0.58
CA ALA A 278 12.70 9.82 -1.37
C ALA A 278 11.42 10.61 -1.47
N LYS A 279 10.57 10.21 -2.42
CA LYS A 279 9.20 10.72 -2.53
C LYS A 279 8.22 9.63 -2.14
N HIS A 280 7.00 9.69 -2.68
CA HIS A 280 5.89 8.83 -2.27
C HIS A 280 6.19 7.34 -2.48
N PHE A 281 6.79 6.97 -3.63
CA PHE A 281 7.14 5.57 -3.88
C PHE A 281 8.55 5.28 -3.36
N ILE A 282 8.66 5.38 -2.06
CA ILE A 282 9.90 5.27 -1.28
C ILE A 282 10.60 3.91 -1.54
N GLN A 283 9.83 2.87 -1.87
CA GLN A 283 10.33 1.53 -2.18
C GLN A 283 11.16 1.51 -3.47
N GLU A 284 10.92 2.45 -4.39
CA GLU A 284 11.73 2.58 -5.60
C GLU A 284 13.00 3.37 -5.34
N ASP A 285 12.92 4.35 -4.43
CA ASP A 285 14.06 5.24 -4.13
C ASP A 285 15.08 4.59 -3.19
N GLU A 286 14.63 3.97 -2.08
CA GLU A 286 15.53 3.54 -0.99
C GLU A 286 15.23 2.11 -0.50
N PRO A 287 15.07 1.12 -1.39
CA PRO A 287 14.66 -0.22 -0.95
C PRO A 287 15.65 -0.91 -0.01
N GLU A 288 16.95 -0.78 -0.29
CA GLU A 288 17.98 -1.45 0.51
C GLU A 288 18.04 -0.86 1.92
N PHE A 289 18.03 0.46 2.02
CA PHE A 289 18.07 1.15 3.32
C PHE A 289 16.86 0.78 4.17
N ILE A 290 15.66 0.82 3.56
CA ILE A 290 14.41 0.51 4.28
C ILE A 290 14.44 -0.92 4.81
N CYS A 291 14.87 -1.88 3.97
CA CYS A 291 14.94 -3.29 4.40
C CYS A 291 15.94 -3.48 5.53
N GLN A 292 17.11 -2.82 5.45
CA GLN A 292 18.13 -2.89 6.50
C GLN A 292 17.59 -2.34 7.83
N GLU A 293 16.90 -1.21 7.80
CA GLU A 293 16.31 -0.62 9.01
C GLU A 293 15.18 -1.49 9.57
N LEU A 294 14.37 -2.09 8.71
CA LEU A 294 13.32 -3.01 9.16
C LEU A 294 13.96 -4.24 9.83
N ILE A 295 15.01 -4.82 9.25
CA ILE A 295 15.71 -5.97 9.82
C ILE A 295 16.34 -5.59 11.17
N ARG A 296 17.02 -4.42 11.24
CA ARG A 296 17.58 -3.90 12.50
C ARG A 296 16.49 -3.81 13.57
N PHE A 297 15.38 -3.19 13.20
CA PHE A 297 14.24 -2.97 14.10
C PHE A 297 13.68 -4.30 14.61
N LEU A 298 13.40 -5.24 13.73
CA LEU A 298 12.82 -6.53 14.11
C LEU A 298 13.76 -7.34 15.02
N ARG A 299 15.08 -7.23 14.81
CA ARG A 299 16.07 -7.92 15.63
C ARG A 299 16.24 -7.28 17.00
N SER A 300 15.75 -6.06 17.20
CA SER A 300 15.81 -5.39 18.49
C SER A 300 14.59 -5.66 19.39
N LEU A 301 13.55 -6.30 18.84
CA LEU A 301 12.34 -6.65 19.58
C LEU A 301 12.47 -7.98 20.31
#